data_878cf8e113f58fa66fde75253f926bfd
#
_entry.id   878cf8e113f58fa66fde75253f926bfd
#
_cell.length_a   1.000
_cell.length_b   1.000
_cell.length_c   1.000
_cell.angle_alpha   90.00
_cell.angle_beta   90.00
_cell.angle_gamma   90.00
#
_symmetry.space_group_name_H-M   'P 1'
#
loop_
_entity.id
_entity.type
_entity.pdbx_description
1 polymer ?
#
loop_
_entity_poly.entity_id
_entity_poly.type
_entity_poly.pdbx_seq_one_letter_code
_entity_poly.pdbx_strand_id
1 'polypeptide(L)'
;LLPAEIIRKGRFDQVFFIDLPNDDEREEIFKVHLSRRGNNIEEFDLSLLSVATEFWNGAEIEHVVESAMVEAFQRNEKMNQDDLYTIIRGTVPLSRTMAEQIKFIKNWASERAVSASKKQEE
;
A
#
# COMPACT_ATOMS: atom_id res chain seq x y z
N LEU A 1 5.72 -15.99 -2.13
CA LEU A 1 5.19 -17.16 -1.43
C LEU A 1 5.27 -16.99 0.07
N LEU A 2 4.16 -17.22 0.74
CA LEU A 2 4.08 -17.05 2.18
C LEU A 2 4.68 -18.27 2.87
N PRO A 3 5.56 -18.08 3.87
CA PRO A 3 6.04 -19.20 4.68
C PRO A 3 4.87 -19.89 5.39
N ALA A 4 4.84 -21.20 5.31
CA ALA A 4 3.75 -21.99 5.91
C ALA A 4 3.57 -21.72 7.41
N GLU A 5 4.67 -21.45 8.12
CA GLU A 5 4.63 -21.16 9.54
C GLU A 5 3.86 -19.89 9.86
N ILE A 6 4.00 -18.86 9.06
CA ILE A 6 3.31 -17.58 9.25
C ILE A 6 1.81 -17.76 9.02
N ILE A 7 1.43 -18.49 7.98
CA ILE A 7 0.03 -18.80 7.69
C ILE A 7 -0.57 -19.65 8.83
N ARG A 8 0.15 -20.65 9.28
CA ARG A 8 -0.30 -21.58 10.34
C ARG A 8 -0.54 -20.86 11.66
N LYS A 9 0.31 -19.91 12.00
CA LYS A 9 0.20 -19.14 13.25
C LYS A 9 -0.78 -17.95 13.13
N GLY A 10 -1.29 -17.66 11.93
CA GLY A 10 -2.19 -16.54 11.70
C GLY A 10 -1.57 -15.19 11.91
N ARG A 11 -0.24 -15.09 11.81
CA ARG A 11 0.51 -13.86 12.11
C ARG A 11 0.97 -13.09 10.89
N PHE A 12 0.72 -13.60 9.69
CA PHE A 12 1.23 -12.96 8.48
C PHE A 12 0.73 -11.52 8.35
N ASP A 13 -0.58 -11.30 8.54
CA ASP A 13 -1.18 -9.98 8.46
C ASP A 13 -0.59 -9.02 9.51
N GLN A 14 -0.35 -9.50 10.73
CA GLN A 14 0.24 -8.68 11.79
C GLN A 14 1.66 -8.27 11.44
N VAL A 15 2.49 -9.21 10.94
CA VAL A 15 3.87 -8.91 10.55
C VAL A 15 3.91 -7.95 9.38
N PHE A 16 3.04 -8.13 8.39
CA PHE A 16 3.01 -7.29 7.20
C PHE A 16 2.56 -5.87 7.52
N PHE A 17 1.44 -5.72 8.24
CA PHE A 17 0.85 -4.41 8.48
C PHE A 17 1.57 -3.59 9.56
N ILE A 18 2.28 -4.24 10.47
CA ILE A 18 2.99 -3.54 11.55
C ILE A 18 4.17 -2.72 11.03
N ASP A 19 4.74 -3.13 9.89
CA ASP A 19 5.89 -2.44 9.27
C ASP A 19 5.48 -1.33 8.32
N LEU A 20 4.17 -1.10 8.12
CA LEU A 20 3.71 -0.02 7.25
C LEU A 20 3.88 1.32 7.94
N PRO A 21 4.27 2.36 7.19
CA PRO A 21 4.40 3.70 7.77
C PRO A 21 3.06 4.26 8.21
N ASN A 22 3.07 5.00 9.30
CA ASN A 22 1.90 5.73 9.78
C ASN A 22 1.72 7.04 9.01
N ASP A 23 0.69 7.83 9.36
CA ASP A 23 0.39 9.08 8.66
C ASP A 23 1.56 10.06 8.65
N ASP A 24 2.21 10.26 9.79
CA ASP A 24 3.34 11.18 9.91
C ASP A 24 4.54 10.70 9.11
N GLU A 25 4.78 9.40 9.13
CA GLU A 25 5.86 8.79 8.36
C GLU A 25 5.60 8.91 6.86
N ARG A 26 4.35 8.74 6.40
CA ARG A 26 4.03 8.90 4.99
C ARG A 26 4.20 10.34 4.53
N GLU A 27 3.83 11.33 5.36
CA GLU A 27 4.09 12.73 5.05
C GLU A 27 5.58 12.99 4.84
N GLU A 28 6.40 12.43 5.72
CA GLU A 28 7.85 12.58 5.63
C GLU A 28 8.42 11.91 4.38
N ILE A 29 7.88 10.75 4.02
CA ILE A 29 8.28 10.04 2.80
C ILE A 29 7.97 10.88 1.56
N PHE A 30 6.77 11.45 1.47
CA PHE A 30 6.42 12.36 0.38
C PHE A 30 7.35 13.57 0.35
N LYS A 31 7.59 14.17 1.49
CA LYS A 31 8.48 15.33 1.62
C LYS A 31 9.86 15.04 1.08
N VAL A 32 10.45 13.93 1.48
CA VAL A 32 11.79 13.51 1.06
C VAL A 32 11.83 13.31 -0.46
N HIS A 33 10.88 12.55 -1.01
CA HIS A 33 10.91 12.23 -2.44
C HIS A 33 10.57 13.42 -3.33
N LEU A 34 9.65 14.27 -2.91
CA LEU A 34 9.33 15.50 -3.63
C LEU A 34 10.52 16.46 -3.62
N SER A 35 11.15 16.64 -2.46
CA SER A 35 12.31 17.52 -2.31
C SER A 35 13.51 17.06 -3.14
N ARG A 36 13.79 15.77 -3.14
CA ARG A 36 14.90 15.20 -3.92
C ARG A 36 14.76 15.44 -5.41
N ARG A 37 13.53 15.56 -5.89
CA ARG A 37 13.24 15.77 -7.31
C ARG A 37 13.00 17.24 -7.66
N GLY A 38 13.38 18.14 -6.74
CA GLY A 38 13.37 19.58 -6.98
C GLY A 38 12.01 20.25 -6.84
N ASN A 39 11.04 19.59 -6.22
CA ASN A 39 9.73 20.18 -5.98
C ASN A 39 9.75 21.05 -4.72
N ASN A 40 8.95 22.12 -4.75
CA ASN A 40 8.74 22.96 -3.58
C ASN A 40 7.64 22.33 -2.70
N ILE A 41 8.03 21.91 -1.50
CA ILE A 41 7.13 21.24 -0.56
C ILE A 41 5.91 22.11 -0.21
N GLU A 42 6.09 23.42 -0.16
CA GLU A 42 5.02 24.36 0.19
C GLU A 42 3.87 24.35 -0.81
N GLU A 43 4.09 23.87 -2.02
CA GLU A 43 3.06 23.76 -3.06
C GLU A 43 2.20 22.51 -2.92
N PHE A 44 2.49 21.65 -1.96
CA PHE A 44 1.81 20.37 -1.78
C PHE A 44 1.15 20.28 -0.41
N ASP A 45 -0.02 19.67 -0.36
CA ASP A 45 -0.68 19.34 0.89
C ASP A 45 -0.27 17.91 1.29
N LEU A 46 0.78 17.80 2.10
CA LEU A 46 1.33 16.51 2.51
C LEU A 46 0.37 15.72 3.38
N SER A 47 -0.43 16.41 4.18
CA SER A 47 -1.43 15.78 5.04
C SER A 47 -2.48 15.02 4.22
N LEU A 48 -3.01 15.65 3.18
CA LEU A 48 -3.97 15.02 2.27
C LEU A 48 -3.35 13.87 1.49
N LEU A 49 -2.10 14.01 1.04
CA LEU A 49 -1.38 12.93 0.36
C LEU A 49 -1.20 11.73 1.27
N SER A 50 -0.88 11.97 2.54
CA SER A 50 -0.72 10.91 3.54
C SER A 50 -2.02 10.15 3.75
N VAL A 51 -3.14 10.87 3.89
CA VAL A 51 -4.45 10.25 4.07
C VAL A 51 -4.84 9.41 2.84
N ALA A 52 -4.56 9.92 1.64
CA ALA A 52 -4.89 9.24 0.39
C ALA A 52 -4.09 7.95 0.16
N THR A 53 -2.99 7.77 0.88
CA THR A 53 -2.09 6.63 0.74
C THR A 53 -2.05 5.75 1.98
N GLU A 54 -3.15 5.70 2.72
CA GLU A 54 -3.25 4.83 3.89
C GLU A 54 -2.93 3.39 3.51
N PHE A 55 -2.13 2.72 4.34
CA PHE A 55 -1.64 1.35 4.14
C PHE A 55 -0.65 1.18 2.98
N TRP A 56 -0.15 2.26 2.41
CA TRP A 56 0.90 2.18 1.39
C TRP A 56 2.27 2.09 2.07
N ASN A 57 3.20 1.38 1.41
CA ASN A 57 4.60 1.35 1.86
C ASN A 57 5.41 2.47 1.21
N GLY A 58 6.66 2.64 1.68
CA GLY A 58 7.53 3.71 1.18
C GLY A 58 7.88 3.58 -0.30
N ALA A 59 8.08 2.37 -0.79
CA ALA A 59 8.40 2.13 -2.20
C ALA A 59 7.22 2.49 -3.12
N GLU A 60 6.01 2.23 -2.67
CA GLU A 60 4.81 2.58 -3.43
C GLU A 60 4.63 4.10 -3.53
N ILE A 61 4.90 4.82 -2.46
CA ILE A 61 4.86 6.28 -2.44
C ILE A 61 5.93 6.86 -3.38
N GLU A 62 7.14 6.34 -3.31
CA GLU A 62 8.22 6.75 -4.23
C GLU A 62 7.81 6.55 -5.68
N HIS A 63 7.22 5.41 -5.99
CA HIS A 63 6.75 5.10 -7.35
C HIS A 63 5.70 6.10 -7.84
N VAL A 64 4.78 6.51 -6.99
CA VAL A 64 3.77 7.52 -7.32
C VAL A 64 4.41 8.85 -7.67
N VAL A 65 5.37 9.30 -6.86
CA VAL A 65 6.10 10.55 -7.12
C VAL A 65 6.84 10.47 -8.44
N GLU A 66 7.56 9.38 -8.69
CA GLU A 66 8.29 9.19 -9.95
C GLU A 66 7.36 9.18 -11.16
N SER A 67 6.25 8.45 -11.08
CA SER A 67 5.29 8.35 -12.19
C SER A 67 4.64 9.69 -12.49
N ALA A 68 4.27 10.45 -11.47
CA ALA A 68 3.69 11.78 -11.63
C ALA A 68 4.70 12.75 -12.26
N MET A 69 5.96 12.66 -11.87
CA MET A 69 7.03 13.48 -12.45
C MET A 69 7.22 13.18 -13.94
N VAL A 70 7.23 11.90 -14.32
CA VAL A 70 7.37 11.48 -15.71
C VAL A 70 6.22 12.01 -16.56
N GLU A 71 4.98 11.88 -16.09
CA GLU A 71 3.81 12.36 -16.82
C GLU A 71 3.83 13.89 -16.99
N ALA A 72 4.17 14.63 -15.94
CA ALA A 72 4.27 16.08 -16.01
C ALA A 72 5.35 16.51 -17.00
N PHE A 73 6.50 15.84 -16.98
CA PHE A 73 7.60 16.09 -17.91
C PHE A 73 7.16 15.88 -19.36
N GLN A 74 6.41 14.81 -19.63
CA GLN A 74 5.90 14.52 -20.99
C GLN A 74 4.95 15.60 -21.50
N ARG A 75 4.21 16.26 -20.60
CA ARG A 75 3.34 17.37 -20.95
C ARG A 75 4.04 18.73 -20.98
N ASN A 76 5.34 18.76 -20.68
CA ASN A 76 6.11 20.00 -20.49
C ASN A 76 5.51 20.92 -19.42
N GLU A 77 4.97 20.32 -18.36
CA GLU A 77 4.38 21.03 -17.25
C GLU A 77 5.07 20.68 -15.94
N LYS A 78 4.94 21.60 -14.96
CA LYS A 78 5.40 21.33 -13.61
C LYS A 78 4.42 20.39 -12.94
N MET A 79 4.94 19.37 -12.24
CA MET A 79 4.10 18.44 -11.49
C MET A 79 3.36 19.16 -10.37
N ASN A 80 2.08 18.83 -10.18
CA ASN A 80 1.24 19.39 -9.13
C ASN A 80 0.56 18.28 -8.31
N GLN A 81 -0.22 18.69 -7.32
CA GLN A 81 -0.95 17.79 -6.43
C GLN A 81 -1.93 16.87 -7.19
N ASP A 82 -2.60 17.39 -8.20
CA ASP A 82 -3.55 16.62 -8.99
C ASP A 82 -2.88 15.49 -9.77
N ASP A 83 -1.65 15.70 -10.22
CA ASP A 83 -0.86 14.66 -10.89
C ASP A 83 -0.63 13.49 -9.96
N LEU A 84 -0.28 13.77 -8.71
CA LEU A 84 -0.10 12.74 -7.69
C LEU A 84 -1.40 11.98 -7.43
N TYR A 85 -2.52 12.67 -7.28
CA TYR A 85 -3.82 12.04 -7.07
C TYR A 85 -4.24 11.16 -8.23
N THR A 86 -3.94 11.56 -9.45
CA THR A 86 -4.26 10.76 -10.64
C THR A 86 -3.55 9.40 -10.58
N ILE A 87 -2.27 9.40 -10.23
CA ILE A 87 -1.51 8.16 -10.08
C ILE A 87 -2.02 7.33 -8.90
N ILE A 88 -2.28 7.98 -7.75
CA ILE A 88 -2.79 7.30 -6.56
C ILE A 88 -4.10 6.58 -6.86
N ARG A 89 -5.03 7.24 -7.54
CA ARG A 89 -6.33 6.66 -7.88
C ARG A 89 -6.22 5.45 -8.81
N GLY A 90 -5.21 5.46 -9.68
CA GLY A 90 -4.98 4.36 -10.62
C GLY A 90 -4.17 3.21 -10.05
N THR A 91 -3.70 3.31 -8.81
CA THR A 91 -2.80 2.33 -8.21
C THR A 91 -3.48 1.64 -7.03
N VAL A 92 -3.43 0.30 -7.04
CA VAL A 92 -3.90 -0.49 -5.89
C VAL A 92 -2.69 -0.82 -5.03
N PRO A 93 -2.66 -0.42 -3.74
CA PRO A 93 -1.51 -0.69 -2.90
C PRO A 93 -1.34 -2.18 -2.63
N LEU A 94 -0.09 -2.60 -2.45
CA LEU A 94 0.25 -4.00 -2.17
C LEU A 94 -0.46 -4.51 -0.92
N SER A 95 -0.56 -3.69 0.12
CA SER A 95 -1.23 -4.06 1.36
C SER A 95 -2.70 -4.44 1.14
N ARG A 96 -3.40 -3.73 0.25
CA ARG A 96 -4.79 -4.03 -0.07
C ARG A 96 -4.90 -5.37 -0.79
N THR A 97 -4.04 -5.60 -1.78
CA THR A 97 -3.97 -6.88 -2.49
C THR A 97 -3.64 -8.02 -1.54
N MET A 98 -2.68 -7.80 -0.64
CA MET A 98 -2.29 -8.80 0.36
C MET A 98 -3.41 -9.06 1.36
N ALA A 99 -4.14 -8.03 1.78
CA ALA A 99 -5.28 -8.20 2.67
C ALA A 99 -6.37 -9.08 2.03
N GLU A 100 -6.64 -8.87 0.75
CA GLU A 100 -7.60 -9.68 0.00
C GLU A 100 -7.14 -11.14 -0.10
N GLN A 101 -5.86 -11.36 -0.37
CA GLN A 101 -5.28 -12.69 -0.44
C GLN A 101 -5.32 -13.40 0.92
N ILE A 102 -5.00 -12.69 1.99
CA ILE A 102 -5.05 -13.21 3.35
C ILE A 102 -6.48 -13.63 3.70
N LYS A 103 -7.46 -12.80 3.37
CA LYS A 103 -8.87 -13.08 3.61
C LYS A 103 -9.30 -14.34 2.85
N PHE A 104 -8.89 -14.46 1.59
CA PHE A 104 -9.18 -15.65 0.78
C PHE A 104 -8.59 -16.91 1.41
N ILE A 105 -7.34 -16.86 1.85
CA ILE A 105 -6.66 -18.00 2.48
C ILE A 105 -7.36 -18.40 3.78
N LYS A 106 -7.73 -17.42 4.61
CA LYS A 106 -8.43 -17.67 5.87
C LYS A 106 -9.80 -18.33 5.63
N ASN A 107 -10.55 -17.86 4.65
CA ASN A 107 -11.84 -18.44 4.29
C ASN A 107 -11.69 -19.87 3.77
N TRP A 108 -10.70 -20.09 2.90
CA TRP A 108 -10.43 -21.43 2.37
C TRP A 108 -10.06 -22.41 3.48
N ALA A 109 -9.18 -22.00 4.40
CA ALA A 109 -8.78 -22.82 5.54
C ALA A 109 -9.96 -23.15 6.46
N SER A 110 -10.83 -22.16 6.70
CA SER A 110 -12.02 -22.33 7.52
C SER A 110 -13.00 -23.35 6.90
N GLU A 111 -13.25 -23.26 5.60
CA GLU A 111 -14.10 -24.21 4.88
C GLU A 111 -13.53 -25.63 4.94
N ARG A 112 -12.23 -25.76 4.78
CA ARG A 112 -11.54 -27.05 4.87
C ARG A 112 -11.66 -27.65 6.27
N ALA A 113 -11.51 -26.85 7.31
CA ALA A 113 -11.64 -27.28 8.69
C ALA A 113 -13.07 -27.78 8.99
N VAL A 114 -14.09 -27.07 8.52
CA VAL A 114 -15.48 -27.48 8.69
C VAL A 114 -15.75 -28.81 7.98
N SER A 115 -15.27 -28.95 6.74
CA SER A 115 -15.42 -30.22 5.99
C SER A 115 -14.77 -31.40 6.69
N ALA A 116 -13.58 -31.20 7.25
CA ALA A 116 -12.88 -32.25 8.00
C ALA A 116 -13.64 -32.63 9.27
N SER A 117 -14.19 -31.66 10.00
CA SER A 117 -15.02 -31.92 11.18
C SER A 117 -16.26 -32.73 10.83
N LYS A 118 -16.95 -32.42 9.76
CA LYS A 118 -18.13 -33.16 9.31
C LYS A 118 -17.79 -34.61 8.97
N LYS A 119 -16.67 -34.86 8.32
CA LYS A 119 -16.21 -36.19 8.01
C LYS A 119 -15.90 -37.03 9.25
N GLN A 120 -15.40 -36.39 10.29
CA GLN A 120 -15.09 -37.08 11.57
C GLN A 120 -16.33 -37.43 12.35
N GLU A 121 -17.43 -36.71 12.19
CA GLU A 121 -18.70 -36.98 12.86
C GLU A 121 -19.47 -38.12 12.22
N GLU A 122 -19.19 -38.47 10.98
CA GLU A 122 -19.80 -39.61 10.29
C GLU A 122 -19.09 -40.93 10.63
#